data_aee22ca153beb2bd4ed4ab4ca80d8796
#
_entry.id   aee22ca153beb2bd4ed4ab4ca80d8796
#
_cell.length_a   1.000
_cell.length_b   1.000
_cell.length_c   1.000
_cell.angle_alpha   90.00
_cell.angle_beta   90.00
_cell.angle_gamma   90.00
#
_symmetry.space_group_name_H-M   'P 1'
#
loop_
_entity.id
_entity.type
_entity.pdbx_description
1 polymer ?
#
loop_
_entity_poly.entity_id
_entity_poly.type
_entity_poly.pdbx_seq_one_letter_code
_entity_poly.pdbx_strand_id
1 'polypeptide(L)'
;VRSSAASDVYKRQEINNVFTQLVLVLADKGFISLDVEYIDGTKIESKANKYTFVWRKTVEKNRTRLLNKIRILLEQVDEAIIQENSVKDTSVELTPSMLSNIVDELKEVLEHQVTQDKEQKKALREKKKQVRELEGYRDKLMEYDNHLEVLGERNSYSKTDPDATFMRMKEDAMKNGQTKPGYNLQIGTENQFIIDFRLFPNPTDTLTLIPFFHSFQHRYNRLPGIGVADSGYGSEENYRFMQENGIEAFVKYNYFHKEQRPRYTPNPFHAESLHYNAGEDYYVCPMGQHMNRIGTRRDKTASGYITESARYKGQRCEGCPLRGSCFKARGNRIIEVNHRLNQYKRQARERLLSEEGIRHRGRRCIEPEAVFGQMKYNMAYRRFRHVGEDKVTMDFAFFAIAFNIKKMCARLRKAGKELITLAKSIFIGLFITCLLY
;
A
#
# COMPACT_ATOMS: atom_id res chain seq x y z
N VAL A 1 -14.45 -3.89 -30.57
CA VAL A 1 -13.90 -4.19 -29.23
C VAL A 1 -13.06 -3.01 -28.72
N ARG A 2 -12.19 -2.37 -29.55
CA ARG A 2 -11.40 -1.19 -29.13
C ARG A 2 -12.26 0.06 -28.86
N SER A 3 -13.36 0.24 -29.55
CA SER A 3 -14.29 1.36 -29.38
C SER A 3 -15.02 1.31 -28.02
N SER A 4 -15.38 0.12 -27.51
CA SER A 4 -16.06 -0.01 -26.22
C SER A 4 -15.13 0.29 -25.04
N ALA A 5 -13.86 -0.14 -25.09
CA ALA A 5 -12.89 0.12 -24.01
C ALA A 5 -12.56 1.61 -23.88
N ALA A 6 -12.38 2.32 -25.00
CA ALA A 6 -12.16 3.78 -24.99
C ALA A 6 -13.40 4.53 -24.44
N SER A 7 -14.62 4.13 -24.82
CA SER A 7 -15.86 4.67 -24.27
C SER A 7 -15.98 4.42 -22.75
N ASP A 8 -15.55 3.26 -22.27
CA ASP A 8 -15.61 2.93 -20.84
C ASP A 8 -14.59 3.71 -20.02
N VAL A 9 -13.40 4.00 -20.56
CA VAL A 9 -12.40 4.88 -19.93
C VAL A 9 -12.92 6.30 -19.85
N TYR A 10 -13.48 6.82 -20.94
CA TYR A 10 -14.07 8.16 -21.00
C TYR A 10 -15.17 8.32 -19.95
N LYS A 11 -16.13 7.39 -19.88
CA LYS A 11 -17.23 7.44 -18.89
C LYS A 11 -16.72 7.45 -17.45
N ARG A 12 -15.62 6.76 -17.16
CA ARG A 12 -15.00 6.74 -15.82
C ARG A 12 -14.38 8.09 -15.44
N GLN A 13 -13.70 8.72 -16.38
CA GLN A 13 -13.16 10.07 -16.18
C GLN A 13 -14.28 11.08 -15.92
N GLU A 14 -15.37 11.00 -16.69
CA GLU A 14 -16.52 11.88 -16.53
C GLU A 14 -17.18 11.77 -15.14
N ILE A 15 -17.36 10.56 -14.60
CA ILE A 15 -17.91 10.39 -13.24
C ILE A 15 -17.01 11.01 -12.18
N ASN A 16 -15.69 10.87 -12.30
CA ASN A 16 -14.76 11.53 -11.42
C ASN A 16 -14.81 13.06 -11.54
N ASN A 17 -14.97 13.58 -12.75
CA ASN A 17 -15.17 15.00 -13.01
C ASN A 17 -16.47 15.51 -12.37
N VAL A 18 -17.58 14.78 -12.52
CA VAL A 18 -18.86 15.10 -11.87
C VAL A 18 -18.72 15.13 -10.34
N PHE A 19 -18.00 14.18 -9.75
CA PHE A 19 -17.70 14.21 -8.31
C PHE A 19 -16.93 15.49 -7.92
N THR A 20 -15.88 15.81 -8.67
CA THR A 20 -15.06 17.02 -8.43
C THR A 20 -15.91 18.29 -8.55
N GLN A 21 -16.75 18.40 -9.60
CA GLN A 21 -17.65 19.55 -9.77
C GLN A 21 -18.66 19.68 -8.62
N LEU A 22 -19.24 18.56 -8.17
CA LEU A 22 -20.15 18.58 -7.02
C LEU A 22 -19.42 19.12 -5.75
N VAL A 23 -18.18 18.69 -5.50
CA VAL A 23 -17.42 19.19 -4.35
C VAL A 23 -17.09 20.67 -4.48
N LEU A 24 -16.75 21.17 -5.67
CA LEU A 24 -16.55 22.59 -5.92
C LEU A 24 -17.85 23.40 -5.70
N VAL A 25 -19.00 22.88 -6.10
CA VAL A 25 -20.31 23.50 -5.79
C VAL A 25 -20.55 23.53 -4.27
N LEU A 26 -20.19 22.47 -3.52
CA LEU A 26 -20.30 22.48 -2.07
C LEU A 26 -19.40 23.55 -1.44
N ALA A 27 -18.22 23.79 -2.00
CA ALA A 27 -17.32 24.86 -1.55
C ALA A 27 -17.89 26.23 -1.87
N ASP A 28 -18.38 26.46 -3.10
CA ASP A 28 -19.03 27.71 -3.51
C ASP A 28 -20.25 28.07 -2.63
N LYS A 29 -21.00 27.07 -2.21
CA LYS A 29 -22.15 27.26 -1.31
C LYS A 29 -21.79 27.32 0.18
N GLY A 30 -20.50 27.30 0.54
CA GLY A 30 -20.01 27.45 1.92
C GLY A 30 -20.26 26.23 2.83
N PHE A 31 -20.51 25.05 2.26
CA PHE A 31 -20.62 23.83 3.06
C PHE A 31 -19.25 23.30 3.53
N ILE A 32 -18.20 23.56 2.76
CA ILE A 32 -16.81 23.19 2.95
C ILE A 32 -15.89 24.32 2.51
N SER A 33 -14.61 24.30 2.88
CA SER A 33 -13.61 25.30 2.50
C SER A 33 -12.53 24.72 1.56
N LEU A 34 -12.31 23.42 1.60
CA LEU A 34 -11.18 22.70 1.00
C LEU A 34 -9.82 23.13 1.60
N ASP A 35 -9.81 23.74 2.78
CA ASP A 35 -8.59 24.13 3.50
C ASP A 35 -8.14 23.07 4.50
N VAL A 36 -9.08 22.28 5.02
CA VAL A 36 -8.82 21.22 5.99
C VAL A 36 -9.23 19.88 5.42
N GLU A 37 -8.32 18.93 5.39
CA GLU A 37 -8.61 17.56 4.98
C GLU A 37 -8.42 16.58 6.13
N TYR A 38 -9.52 15.93 6.56
CA TYR A 38 -9.49 14.82 7.53
C TYR A 38 -9.38 13.51 6.76
N ILE A 39 -8.23 12.85 6.88
CA ILE A 39 -7.88 11.65 6.12
C ILE A 39 -7.96 10.42 6.99
N ASP A 40 -8.61 9.38 6.49
CA ASP A 40 -8.58 8.03 7.08
C ASP A 40 -8.84 6.95 6.03
N GLY A 41 -8.36 5.75 6.32
CA GLY A 41 -8.49 4.58 5.46
C GLY A 41 -9.44 3.53 6.03
N THR A 42 -10.15 2.86 5.14
CA THR A 42 -10.94 1.70 5.48
C THR A 42 -10.84 0.61 4.42
N LYS A 43 -10.89 -0.65 4.86
CA LYS A 43 -10.85 -1.80 3.96
C LYS A 43 -12.26 -2.16 3.53
N ILE A 44 -12.45 -2.27 2.20
CA ILE A 44 -13.71 -2.70 1.58
C ILE A 44 -13.44 -3.99 0.81
N GLU A 45 -14.30 -4.99 1.03
CA GLU A 45 -14.17 -6.30 0.38
C GLU A 45 -14.44 -6.18 -1.14
N SER A 46 -13.60 -6.82 -1.96
CA SER A 46 -13.84 -6.96 -3.39
C SER A 46 -14.96 -7.98 -3.67
N LYS A 47 -15.56 -7.90 -4.85
CA LYS A 47 -16.49 -8.94 -5.35
C LYS A 47 -15.79 -10.28 -5.62
N ALA A 48 -14.47 -10.33 -5.56
CA ALA A 48 -13.66 -11.51 -5.87
C ALA A 48 -13.98 -12.72 -4.98
N ASN A 49 -13.67 -13.90 -5.51
CA ASN A 49 -13.74 -15.14 -4.76
C ASN A 49 -12.57 -15.21 -3.77
N LYS A 50 -12.88 -15.41 -2.50
CA LYS A 50 -11.89 -15.48 -1.40
C LYS A 50 -10.98 -16.71 -1.46
N TYR A 51 -11.31 -17.72 -2.26
CA TYR A 51 -10.53 -18.95 -2.39
C TYR A 51 -9.57 -18.94 -3.58
N THR A 52 -9.62 -17.94 -4.46
CA THR A 52 -8.75 -17.81 -5.62
C THR A 52 -7.54 -16.94 -5.34
N PHE A 53 -6.79 -17.26 -4.31
CA PHE A 53 -5.64 -16.48 -3.85
C PHE A 53 -4.33 -16.92 -4.51
N VAL A 54 -3.47 -15.95 -4.79
CA VAL A 54 -2.07 -16.14 -5.19
C VAL A 54 -1.19 -15.38 -4.20
N TRP A 55 -0.23 -16.08 -3.58
CA TRP A 55 0.71 -15.51 -2.62
C TRP A 55 2.11 -15.46 -3.20
N ARG A 56 2.76 -14.29 -3.20
CA ARG A 56 4.13 -14.08 -3.67
C ARG A 56 5.09 -15.14 -3.15
N LYS A 57 5.16 -15.29 -1.84
CA LYS A 57 6.06 -16.25 -1.17
C LYS A 57 5.87 -17.69 -1.66
N THR A 58 4.64 -18.08 -2.01
CA THR A 58 4.34 -19.41 -2.53
C THR A 58 4.80 -19.54 -3.99
N VAL A 59 4.55 -18.52 -4.80
CA VAL A 59 4.97 -18.47 -6.21
C VAL A 59 6.49 -18.52 -6.30
N GLU A 60 7.21 -17.68 -5.58
CA GLU A 60 8.68 -17.64 -5.56
C GLU A 60 9.29 -18.97 -5.11
N LYS A 61 8.76 -19.56 -4.03
CA LYS A 61 9.20 -20.88 -3.56
C LYS A 61 8.98 -21.98 -4.61
N ASN A 62 7.83 -21.99 -5.27
CA ASN A 62 7.51 -22.99 -6.28
C ASN A 62 8.31 -22.76 -7.58
N ARG A 63 8.53 -21.49 -7.97
CA ARG A 63 9.41 -21.11 -9.09
C ARG A 63 10.83 -21.61 -8.86
N THR A 64 11.41 -21.35 -7.68
CA THR A 64 12.76 -21.84 -7.34
C THR A 64 12.85 -23.37 -7.39
N ARG A 65 11.84 -24.07 -6.87
CA ARG A 65 11.80 -25.54 -6.94
C ARG A 65 11.68 -26.05 -8.38
N LEU A 66 10.91 -25.35 -9.21
CA LEU A 66 10.74 -25.70 -10.63
C LEU A 66 12.05 -25.50 -11.39
N LEU A 67 12.74 -24.37 -11.18
CA LEU A 67 14.04 -24.10 -11.80
C LEU A 67 15.08 -25.17 -11.46
N ASN A 68 15.11 -25.64 -10.21
CA ASN A 68 15.99 -26.76 -9.82
C ASN A 68 15.64 -28.07 -10.54
N LYS A 69 14.35 -28.38 -10.72
CA LYS A 69 13.92 -29.56 -11.50
C LYS A 69 14.32 -29.46 -12.96
N ILE A 70 14.14 -28.28 -13.55
CA ILE A 70 14.55 -28.03 -14.94
C ILE A 70 16.06 -28.24 -15.08
N ARG A 71 16.89 -27.71 -14.18
CA ARG A 71 18.35 -27.90 -14.22
C ARG A 71 18.74 -29.39 -14.17
N ILE A 72 18.16 -30.14 -13.24
CA ILE A 72 18.40 -31.60 -13.14
C ILE A 72 18.00 -32.32 -14.40
N LEU A 73 16.89 -31.96 -15.05
CA LEU A 73 16.45 -32.56 -16.27
C LEU A 73 17.35 -32.23 -17.46
N LEU A 74 17.83 -30.96 -17.52
CA LEU A 74 18.75 -30.47 -18.53
C LEU A 74 20.14 -31.14 -18.44
N GLU A 75 20.59 -31.56 -17.26
CA GLU A 75 21.82 -32.36 -17.10
C GLU A 75 21.75 -33.70 -17.77
N GLN A 76 20.55 -34.21 -18.06
CA GLN A 76 20.32 -35.49 -18.76
C GLN A 76 20.14 -35.35 -20.27
N VAL A 77 20.11 -34.11 -20.76
CA VAL A 77 19.96 -33.76 -22.17
C VAL A 77 21.31 -33.65 -22.86
N ASP A 78 21.35 -33.74 -24.17
CA ASP A 78 22.55 -33.69 -25.01
C ASP A 78 23.41 -32.45 -24.73
N GLU A 79 24.70 -32.67 -24.41
CA GLU A 79 25.63 -31.60 -24.00
C GLU A 79 25.84 -30.52 -25.07
N ALA A 80 25.75 -30.86 -26.34
CA ALA A 80 25.94 -29.91 -27.44
C ALA A 80 24.83 -28.84 -27.44
N ILE A 81 23.58 -29.23 -27.29
CA ILE A 81 22.41 -28.32 -27.26
C ILE A 81 22.47 -27.44 -26.02
N ILE A 82 22.93 -27.96 -24.89
CA ILE A 82 23.06 -27.18 -23.64
C ILE A 82 24.17 -26.14 -23.74
N GLN A 83 25.29 -26.45 -24.40
CA GLN A 83 26.40 -25.51 -24.58
C GLN A 83 26.01 -24.31 -25.49
N GLU A 84 25.30 -24.58 -26.58
CA GLU A 84 24.86 -23.58 -27.55
C GLU A 84 23.88 -22.56 -26.93
N ASN A 85 23.04 -23.00 -25.99
CA ASN A 85 22.09 -22.14 -25.27
C ASN A 85 22.61 -21.56 -23.93
N SER A 86 23.89 -21.71 -23.61
CA SER A 86 24.55 -21.17 -22.39
C SER A 86 23.88 -21.61 -21.07
N VAL A 87 23.20 -22.75 -21.03
CA VAL A 87 22.38 -23.19 -19.87
C VAL A 87 23.22 -23.73 -18.71
N LYS A 88 24.49 -24.13 -18.95
CA LYS A 88 25.41 -24.64 -17.89
C LYS A 88 25.93 -23.54 -16.97
N ASP A 89 25.87 -22.28 -17.38
CA ASP A 89 26.25 -21.18 -16.50
C ASP A 89 25.21 -20.98 -15.41
N THR A 90 25.52 -21.40 -14.18
CA THR A 90 24.63 -21.26 -13.02
C THR A 90 24.35 -19.80 -12.66
N SER A 91 25.10 -18.85 -13.21
CA SER A 91 24.87 -17.41 -13.05
C SER A 91 23.77 -16.89 -14.00
N VAL A 92 23.41 -17.63 -15.06
CA VAL A 92 22.37 -17.24 -16.02
C VAL A 92 20.99 -17.65 -15.47
N GLU A 93 20.09 -16.69 -15.38
CA GLU A 93 18.69 -16.94 -15.01
C GLU A 93 17.94 -17.61 -16.17
N LEU A 94 17.45 -18.83 -15.93
CA LEU A 94 16.66 -19.57 -16.94
C LEU A 94 15.33 -18.86 -17.18
N THR A 95 15.12 -18.44 -18.42
CA THR A 95 13.87 -17.80 -18.86
C THR A 95 12.98 -18.79 -19.65
N PRO A 96 11.66 -18.55 -19.70
CA PRO A 96 10.77 -19.37 -20.54
C PRO A 96 11.15 -19.36 -22.03
N SER A 97 11.70 -18.27 -22.55
CA SER A 97 12.15 -18.17 -23.94
C SER A 97 13.34 -19.07 -24.24
N MET A 98 14.33 -19.12 -23.32
CA MET A 98 15.46 -20.04 -23.43
C MET A 98 14.99 -21.51 -23.43
N LEU A 99 14.03 -21.84 -22.56
CA LEU A 99 13.45 -23.19 -22.54
C LEU A 99 12.67 -23.51 -23.82
N SER A 100 12.01 -22.53 -24.45
CA SER A 100 11.36 -22.74 -25.75
C SER A 100 12.36 -23.10 -26.81
N ASN A 101 13.48 -22.36 -26.93
CA ASN A 101 14.53 -22.65 -27.90
C ASN A 101 15.08 -24.06 -27.70
N ILE A 102 15.41 -24.43 -26.45
CA ILE A 102 15.91 -25.79 -26.14
C ILE A 102 14.91 -26.88 -26.51
N VAL A 103 13.63 -26.68 -26.20
CA VAL A 103 12.56 -27.64 -26.53
C VAL A 103 12.38 -27.78 -28.03
N ASP A 104 12.45 -26.69 -28.79
CA ASP A 104 12.27 -26.68 -30.22
C ASP A 104 13.47 -27.37 -30.92
N GLU A 105 14.71 -27.11 -30.51
CA GLU A 105 15.91 -27.81 -30.99
C GLU A 105 15.87 -29.32 -30.69
N LEU A 106 15.45 -29.67 -29.44
CA LEU A 106 15.30 -31.08 -29.07
C LEU A 106 14.23 -31.81 -29.90
N LYS A 107 13.16 -31.13 -30.29
CA LYS A 107 12.13 -31.68 -31.18
C LYS A 107 12.67 -31.92 -32.58
N GLU A 108 13.38 -30.95 -33.17
CA GLU A 108 13.99 -31.11 -34.48
C GLU A 108 14.96 -32.29 -34.53
N VAL A 109 15.82 -32.44 -33.53
CA VAL A 109 16.72 -33.58 -33.39
C VAL A 109 15.96 -34.92 -33.31
N LEU A 110 14.83 -34.93 -32.57
CA LEU A 110 14.04 -36.15 -32.38
C LEU A 110 13.17 -36.52 -33.60
N GLU A 111 12.83 -35.57 -34.47
CA GLU A 111 12.08 -35.82 -35.72
C GLU A 111 12.95 -36.44 -36.79
N HIS A 112 14.23 -36.09 -36.80
CA HIS A 112 15.19 -36.60 -37.80
C HIS A 112 15.82 -37.96 -37.43
N GLN A 113 15.58 -38.49 -36.21
CA GLN A 113 16.10 -39.80 -35.79
C GLN A 113 15.29 -40.98 -36.33
N VAL A 114 15.81 -41.65 -37.35
CA VAL A 114 15.25 -42.92 -37.87
C VAL A 114 15.81 -44.09 -37.06
N THR A 115 14.97 -44.80 -36.33
CA THR A 115 15.35 -45.94 -35.47
C THR A 115 14.89 -47.26 -36.02
N GLN A 116 15.82 -48.22 -36.20
CA GLN A 116 15.52 -49.59 -36.69
C GLN A 116 15.50 -50.63 -35.56
N ASP A 117 16.23 -50.40 -34.46
CA ASP A 117 16.37 -51.36 -33.36
C ASP A 117 15.42 -51.08 -32.18
N LYS A 118 15.11 -52.14 -31.41
CA LYS A 118 14.15 -52.15 -30.30
C LYS A 118 14.65 -51.32 -29.10
N GLU A 119 15.97 -51.30 -28.84
CA GLU A 119 16.61 -50.49 -27.80
C GLU A 119 16.63 -49.01 -28.16
N GLN A 120 16.92 -48.69 -29.43
CA GLN A 120 16.88 -47.31 -29.92
C GLN A 120 15.47 -46.73 -29.86
N LYS A 121 14.43 -47.54 -30.13
CA LYS A 121 13.02 -47.13 -29.96
C LYS A 121 12.67 -46.84 -28.51
N LYS A 122 13.24 -47.55 -27.56
CA LYS A 122 13.05 -47.30 -26.13
C LYS A 122 13.73 -45.99 -25.69
N ALA A 123 14.97 -45.78 -26.09
CA ALA A 123 15.70 -44.55 -25.83
C ALA A 123 15.01 -43.31 -26.43
N LEU A 124 14.49 -43.41 -27.65
CA LEU A 124 13.71 -42.36 -28.30
C LEU A 124 12.41 -42.01 -27.54
N ARG A 125 11.73 -43.05 -26.99
CA ARG A 125 10.55 -42.78 -26.14
C ARG A 125 10.87 -42.04 -24.85
N GLU A 126 11.99 -42.36 -24.21
CA GLU A 126 12.44 -41.65 -23.00
C GLU A 126 12.80 -40.19 -23.33
N LYS A 127 13.54 -39.95 -24.42
CA LYS A 127 13.84 -38.57 -24.88
C LYS A 127 12.55 -37.78 -25.19
N LYS A 128 11.59 -38.36 -25.89
CA LYS A 128 10.29 -37.72 -26.15
C LYS A 128 9.51 -37.42 -24.87
N LYS A 129 9.66 -38.25 -23.83
CA LYS A 129 9.06 -37.99 -22.51
C LYS A 129 9.73 -36.82 -21.81
N GLN A 130 11.06 -36.74 -21.85
CA GLN A 130 11.82 -35.62 -21.29
C GLN A 130 11.45 -34.27 -21.95
N VAL A 131 11.30 -34.23 -23.28
CA VAL A 131 10.86 -33.03 -24.00
C VAL A 131 9.47 -32.58 -23.57
N ARG A 132 8.52 -33.50 -23.45
CA ARG A 132 7.17 -33.19 -22.96
C ARG A 132 7.19 -32.66 -21.51
N GLU A 133 8.08 -33.18 -20.68
CA GLU A 133 8.26 -32.72 -19.32
C GLU A 133 8.86 -31.31 -19.26
N LEU A 134 9.84 -31.01 -20.13
CA LEU A 134 10.40 -29.66 -20.29
C LEU A 134 9.35 -28.66 -20.77
N GLU A 135 8.49 -29.03 -21.73
CA GLU A 135 7.36 -28.21 -22.18
C GLU A 135 6.43 -27.86 -21.00
N GLY A 136 6.05 -28.88 -20.23
CA GLY A 136 5.21 -28.67 -19.05
C GLY A 136 5.88 -27.78 -17.99
N TYR A 137 7.20 -27.85 -17.87
CA TYR A 137 7.95 -26.96 -16.96
C TYR A 137 8.05 -25.53 -17.50
N ARG A 138 8.27 -25.36 -18.82
CA ARG A 138 8.22 -24.05 -19.48
C ARG A 138 6.89 -23.34 -19.24
N ASP A 139 5.78 -24.05 -19.48
CA ASP A 139 4.44 -23.49 -19.34
C ASP A 139 4.15 -23.07 -17.88
N LYS A 140 4.60 -23.88 -16.91
CA LYS A 140 4.51 -23.53 -15.50
C LYS A 140 5.42 -22.37 -15.11
N LEU A 141 6.60 -22.26 -15.71
CA LEU A 141 7.49 -21.13 -15.45
C LEU A 141 6.87 -19.83 -15.97
N MET A 142 6.27 -19.86 -17.17
CA MET A 142 5.50 -18.75 -17.70
C MET A 142 4.33 -18.36 -16.77
N GLU A 143 3.60 -19.34 -16.23
CA GLU A 143 2.51 -19.08 -15.27
C GLU A 143 3.05 -18.38 -14.01
N TYR A 144 4.18 -18.83 -13.47
CA TYR A 144 4.76 -18.17 -12.28
C TYR A 144 5.29 -16.77 -12.57
N ASP A 145 5.90 -16.54 -13.71
CA ASP A 145 6.39 -15.22 -14.13
C ASP A 145 5.21 -14.25 -14.33
N ASN A 146 4.13 -14.70 -14.99
CA ASN A 146 2.88 -13.94 -15.10
C ASN A 146 2.28 -13.62 -13.72
N HIS A 147 2.31 -14.56 -12.77
CA HIS A 147 1.87 -14.30 -11.41
C HIS A 147 2.71 -13.24 -10.70
N LEU A 148 4.04 -13.24 -10.90
CA LEU A 148 4.94 -12.24 -10.33
C LEU A 148 4.74 -10.86 -10.95
N GLU A 149 4.48 -10.80 -12.26
CA GLU A 149 4.15 -9.56 -12.98
C GLU A 149 2.85 -8.93 -12.42
N VAL A 150 1.77 -9.72 -12.33
CA VAL A 150 0.49 -9.25 -11.76
C VAL A 150 0.63 -8.82 -10.30
N LEU A 151 1.47 -9.49 -9.52
CA LEU A 151 1.76 -9.13 -8.12
C LEU A 151 2.42 -7.75 -8.01
N GLY A 152 3.27 -7.36 -8.97
CA GLY A 152 4.09 -6.15 -8.84
C GLY A 152 4.85 -6.15 -7.51
N GLU A 153 4.60 -5.21 -6.62
CA GLU A 153 5.19 -5.16 -5.27
C GLU A 153 4.29 -5.79 -4.18
N ARG A 154 3.09 -6.22 -4.54
CA ARG A 154 2.11 -6.78 -3.59
C ARG A 154 2.50 -8.18 -3.12
N ASN A 155 2.08 -8.54 -1.92
CA ASN A 155 2.29 -9.87 -1.35
C ASN A 155 1.26 -10.92 -1.82
N SER A 156 0.13 -10.48 -2.35
CA SER A 156 -0.96 -11.36 -2.79
C SER A 156 -1.90 -10.66 -3.76
N TYR A 157 -2.62 -11.45 -4.54
CA TYR A 157 -3.77 -10.99 -5.32
C TYR A 157 -4.82 -12.11 -5.47
N SER A 158 -6.02 -11.79 -5.97
CA SER A 158 -7.06 -12.76 -6.29
C SER A 158 -7.12 -13.00 -7.79
N LYS A 159 -7.15 -14.26 -8.24
CA LYS A 159 -7.28 -14.60 -9.69
C LYS A 159 -8.57 -14.05 -10.31
N THR A 160 -9.62 -13.82 -9.50
CA THR A 160 -10.90 -13.28 -9.97
C THR A 160 -10.98 -11.75 -9.91
N ASP A 161 -10.04 -11.10 -9.23
CA ASP A 161 -9.83 -9.64 -9.21
C ASP A 161 -8.34 -9.37 -9.04
N PRO A 162 -7.58 -9.29 -10.15
CA PRO A 162 -6.12 -9.14 -10.08
C PRO A 162 -5.64 -7.88 -9.34
N ASP A 163 -6.47 -6.83 -9.27
CA ASP A 163 -6.12 -5.58 -8.60
C ASP A 163 -6.36 -5.65 -7.08
N ALA A 164 -7.23 -6.56 -6.63
CA ALA A 164 -7.53 -6.73 -5.22
C ALA A 164 -6.40 -7.48 -4.47
N THR A 165 -6.02 -6.96 -3.31
CA THR A 165 -5.02 -7.58 -2.43
C THR A 165 -5.71 -8.25 -1.24
N PHE A 166 -5.19 -9.40 -0.80
CA PHE A 166 -5.68 -10.04 0.41
C PHE A 166 -5.26 -9.26 1.64
N MET A 167 -6.24 -8.78 2.39
CA MET A 167 -6.03 -7.98 3.59
C MET A 167 -6.98 -8.39 4.72
N ARG A 168 -6.55 -8.17 5.95
CA ARG A 168 -7.37 -8.42 7.14
C ARG A 168 -8.43 -7.33 7.24
N MET A 169 -9.70 -7.71 7.24
CA MET A 169 -10.81 -6.77 7.38
C MET A 169 -10.99 -6.31 8.83
N LYS A 170 -11.43 -5.05 9.04
CA LYS A 170 -11.72 -4.52 10.39
C LYS A 170 -12.94 -5.21 11.03
N GLU A 171 -13.90 -5.63 10.21
CA GLU A 171 -15.15 -6.27 10.62
C GLU A 171 -15.06 -7.81 10.71
N ASP A 172 -13.92 -8.33 11.12
CA ASP A 172 -13.77 -9.76 11.41
C ASP A 172 -14.48 -10.10 12.74
N ALA A 173 -15.77 -10.39 12.64
CA ALA A 173 -16.62 -10.70 13.80
C ALA A 173 -16.14 -11.93 14.58
N MET A 174 -15.49 -12.87 13.90
CA MET A 174 -14.97 -14.10 14.51
C MET A 174 -13.58 -13.93 15.09
N LYS A 175 -12.93 -12.78 14.88
CA LYS A 175 -11.55 -12.46 15.31
C LYS A 175 -10.50 -13.54 14.97
N ASN A 176 -10.77 -14.34 13.95
CA ASN A 176 -9.90 -15.45 13.50
C ASN A 176 -8.77 -15.00 12.57
N GLY A 177 -8.68 -13.70 12.27
CA GLY A 177 -7.65 -13.13 11.40
C GLY A 177 -7.81 -13.45 9.93
N GLN A 178 -9.02 -13.86 9.50
CA GLN A 178 -9.29 -14.19 8.10
C GLN A 178 -8.99 -13.01 7.18
N THR A 179 -8.18 -13.27 6.16
CA THR A 179 -7.92 -12.33 5.08
C THR A 179 -8.94 -12.50 3.97
N LYS A 180 -9.34 -11.38 3.36
CA LYS A 180 -10.23 -11.35 2.19
C LYS A 180 -9.64 -10.45 1.12
N PRO A 181 -9.91 -10.72 -0.18
CA PRO A 181 -9.54 -9.80 -1.23
C PRO A 181 -10.29 -8.49 -1.09
N GLY A 182 -9.60 -7.38 -1.19
CA GLY A 182 -10.19 -6.05 -1.01
C GLY A 182 -9.25 -4.93 -1.39
N TYR A 183 -9.75 -3.74 -1.21
CA TYR A 183 -9.04 -2.49 -1.44
C TYR A 183 -9.01 -1.66 -0.16
N ASN A 184 -7.92 -0.95 0.06
CA ASN A 184 -7.81 0.06 1.08
C ASN A 184 -8.34 1.38 0.49
N LEU A 185 -9.56 1.73 0.87
CA LEU A 185 -10.21 2.97 0.46
C LEU A 185 -9.77 4.08 1.41
N GLN A 186 -9.06 5.07 0.87
CA GLN A 186 -8.77 6.31 1.55
C GLN A 186 -9.85 7.34 1.21
N ILE A 187 -10.34 8.07 2.21
CA ILE A 187 -11.21 9.22 2.02
C ILE A 187 -10.67 10.45 2.71
N GLY A 188 -10.82 11.59 2.07
CA GLY A 188 -10.68 12.91 2.66
C GLY A 188 -12.05 13.48 2.96
N THR A 189 -12.24 14.04 4.15
CA THR A 189 -13.53 14.63 4.54
C THR A 189 -13.34 16.03 5.10
N GLU A 190 -14.33 16.88 4.89
CA GLU A 190 -14.52 18.15 5.56
C GLU A 190 -15.98 18.37 5.87
N ASN A 191 -16.29 18.69 7.13
CA ASN A 191 -17.66 18.80 7.61
C ASN A 191 -18.49 17.53 7.32
N GLN A 192 -17.83 16.34 7.31
CA GLN A 192 -18.38 15.03 6.97
C GLN A 192 -18.87 14.92 5.50
N PHE A 193 -18.53 15.82 4.59
CA PHE A 193 -18.62 15.58 3.16
C PHE A 193 -17.37 14.85 2.70
N ILE A 194 -17.52 13.92 1.77
CA ILE A 194 -16.38 13.30 1.09
C ILE A 194 -15.85 14.30 0.08
N ILE A 195 -14.64 14.80 0.30
CA ILE A 195 -14.00 15.78 -0.60
C ILE A 195 -12.98 15.13 -1.53
N ASP A 196 -12.33 14.05 -1.10
CA ASP A 196 -11.48 13.23 -1.97
C ASP A 196 -11.61 11.76 -1.60
N PHE A 197 -11.26 10.89 -2.54
CA PHE A 197 -11.16 9.45 -2.31
C PHE A 197 -10.17 8.82 -3.29
N ARG A 198 -9.50 7.75 -2.84
CA ARG A 198 -8.64 6.93 -3.68
C ARG A 198 -8.57 5.50 -3.15
N LEU A 199 -8.48 4.54 -4.07
CA LEU A 199 -8.26 3.14 -3.75
C LEU A 199 -6.77 2.82 -3.77
N PHE A 200 -6.36 1.95 -2.85
CA PHE A 200 -4.99 1.47 -2.79
C PHE A 200 -4.96 -0.04 -2.61
N PRO A 201 -4.02 -0.72 -3.28
CA PRO A 201 -3.80 -2.15 -3.06
C PRO A 201 -3.03 -2.43 -1.76
N ASN A 202 -2.46 -1.41 -1.13
CA ASN A 202 -1.65 -1.53 0.09
C ASN A 202 -2.53 -1.73 1.32
N PRO A 203 -2.32 -2.80 2.12
CA PRO A 203 -3.10 -3.04 3.34
C PRO A 203 -2.85 -2.04 4.47
N THR A 204 -1.77 -1.24 4.38
CA THR A 204 -1.33 -0.25 5.38
C THR A 204 -1.41 1.17 4.83
N ASP A 205 -1.60 2.14 5.72
CA ASP A 205 -1.89 3.53 5.35
C ASP A 205 -0.63 4.40 5.16
N THR A 206 0.53 3.93 5.65
CA THR A 206 1.77 4.73 5.65
C THR A 206 2.20 5.22 4.26
N LEU A 207 2.02 4.39 3.25
CA LEU A 207 2.40 4.69 1.86
C LEU A 207 1.29 5.38 1.05
N THR A 208 0.12 5.60 1.63
CA THR A 208 -1.04 6.12 0.89
C THR A 208 -1.18 7.63 0.97
N LEU A 209 -0.58 8.30 1.98
CA LEU A 209 -0.81 9.72 2.26
C LEU A 209 -0.34 10.64 1.12
N ILE A 210 0.90 10.51 0.69
CA ILE A 210 1.46 11.36 -0.37
C ILE A 210 0.71 11.18 -1.70
N PRO A 211 0.48 9.95 -2.20
CA PRO A 211 -0.34 9.76 -3.38
C PRO A 211 -1.78 10.25 -3.21
N PHE A 212 -2.31 10.28 -1.99
CA PHE A 212 -3.63 10.81 -1.70
C PHE A 212 -3.66 12.34 -1.81
N PHE A 213 -2.67 13.05 -1.24
CA PHE A 213 -2.53 14.50 -1.45
C PHE A 213 -2.32 14.87 -2.92
N HIS A 214 -1.62 14.05 -3.70
CA HIS A 214 -1.53 14.26 -5.15
C HIS A 214 -2.89 14.10 -5.85
N SER A 215 -3.77 13.20 -5.37
CA SER A 215 -5.16 13.10 -5.87
C SER A 215 -5.92 14.39 -5.62
N PHE A 216 -5.84 14.92 -4.40
CA PHE A 216 -6.45 16.20 -4.04
C PHE A 216 -5.92 17.35 -4.92
N GLN A 217 -4.61 17.46 -5.07
CA GLN A 217 -3.96 18.47 -5.92
C GLN A 217 -4.42 18.37 -7.38
N HIS A 218 -4.53 17.16 -7.90
CA HIS A 218 -5.01 16.93 -9.26
C HIS A 218 -6.48 17.36 -9.44
N ARG A 219 -7.33 17.16 -8.42
CA ARG A 219 -8.76 17.55 -8.49
C ARG A 219 -8.98 19.05 -8.38
N TYR A 220 -8.25 19.72 -7.48
CA TYR A 220 -8.55 21.10 -7.06
C TYR A 220 -7.46 22.09 -7.43
N ASN A 221 -6.40 21.65 -8.10
CA ASN A 221 -5.24 22.46 -8.50
C ASN A 221 -4.54 23.15 -7.33
N ARG A 222 -4.73 22.64 -6.11
CA ARG A 222 -4.12 23.08 -4.86
C ARG A 222 -4.01 21.95 -3.84
N LEU A 223 -3.19 22.12 -2.84
CA LEU A 223 -3.16 21.25 -1.65
C LEU A 223 -4.00 21.87 -0.53
N PRO A 224 -4.47 21.07 0.45
CA PRO A 224 -5.13 21.60 1.64
C PRO A 224 -4.09 22.34 2.50
N GLY A 225 -4.50 23.38 3.24
CA GLY A 225 -3.65 24.05 4.21
C GLY A 225 -3.39 23.20 5.46
N ILE A 226 -4.35 22.36 5.84
CA ILE A 226 -4.31 21.52 7.04
C ILE A 226 -4.61 20.06 6.67
N GLY A 227 -3.71 19.16 7.07
CA GLY A 227 -3.87 17.71 6.96
C GLY A 227 -4.02 17.05 8.33
N VAL A 228 -5.13 16.34 8.56
CA VAL A 228 -5.44 15.66 9.83
C VAL A 228 -5.55 14.15 9.58
N ALA A 229 -4.67 13.37 10.19
CA ALA A 229 -4.67 11.91 9.99
C ALA A 229 -4.25 11.13 11.25
N ASP A 230 -4.41 9.80 11.20
CA ASP A 230 -4.06 8.90 12.31
C ASP A 230 -2.57 8.57 12.36
N SER A 231 -2.19 7.85 13.40
CA SER A 231 -0.81 7.39 13.63
C SER A 231 -0.29 6.43 12.54
N GLY A 232 -1.16 5.79 11.78
CA GLY A 232 -0.80 4.99 10.62
C GLY A 232 -0.09 5.77 9.51
N TYR A 233 -0.28 7.10 9.48
CA TYR A 233 0.34 8.01 8.51
C TYR A 233 1.60 8.72 9.03
N GLY A 234 1.95 8.54 10.31
CA GLY A 234 3.06 9.24 10.99
C GLY A 234 4.44 8.71 10.61
N SER A 235 4.91 8.95 9.40
CA SER A 235 6.25 8.61 8.92
C SER A 235 7.11 9.86 8.66
N GLU A 236 8.45 9.70 8.64
CA GLU A 236 9.38 10.79 8.30
C GLU A 236 9.07 11.39 6.93
N GLU A 237 8.86 10.52 5.95
CA GLU A 237 8.55 10.90 4.57
C GLU A 237 7.26 11.74 4.47
N ASN A 238 6.20 11.31 5.15
CA ASN A 238 4.92 12.02 5.15
C ASN A 238 5.00 13.37 5.86
N TYR A 239 5.67 13.46 7.01
CA TYR A 239 5.87 14.74 7.69
C TYR A 239 6.71 15.71 6.85
N ARG A 240 7.77 15.20 6.23
CA ARG A 240 8.63 15.98 5.34
C ARG A 240 7.83 16.51 4.15
N PHE A 241 7.06 15.66 3.48
CA PHE A 241 6.22 16.07 2.35
C PHE A 241 5.26 17.20 2.75
N MET A 242 4.55 17.06 3.88
CA MET A 242 3.62 18.08 4.34
C MET A 242 4.35 19.39 4.65
N GLN A 243 5.51 19.34 5.31
CA GLN A 243 6.30 20.55 5.60
C GLN A 243 6.79 21.24 4.33
N GLU A 244 7.33 20.49 3.36
CA GLU A 244 7.84 21.04 2.09
C GLU A 244 6.72 21.67 1.24
N ASN A 245 5.48 21.22 1.39
CA ASN A 245 4.32 21.72 0.65
C ASN A 245 3.45 22.69 1.45
N GLY A 246 3.90 23.15 2.62
CA GLY A 246 3.18 24.13 3.42
C GLY A 246 1.90 23.60 4.07
N ILE A 247 1.73 22.27 4.17
CA ILE A 247 0.57 21.63 4.81
C ILE A 247 0.82 21.56 6.31
N GLU A 248 -0.06 22.15 7.11
CA GLU A 248 0.00 22.03 8.55
C GLU A 248 -0.45 20.65 9.01
N ALA A 249 0.51 19.89 9.61
CA ALA A 249 0.33 18.48 9.92
C ALA A 249 -0.23 18.26 11.33
N PHE A 250 -1.50 17.88 11.44
CA PHE A 250 -2.10 17.33 12.66
C PHE A 250 -2.17 15.80 12.59
N VAL A 251 -1.03 15.19 12.28
CA VAL A 251 -0.88 13.74 12.14
C VAL A 251 -0.25 13.17 13.41
N LYS A 252 -0.90 12.14 13.96
CA LYS A 252 -0.38 11.45 15.15
C LYS A 252 0.81 10.59 14.77
N TYR A 253 1.74 10.42 15.71
CA TYR A 253 2.83 9.44 15.60
C TYR A 253 2.56 8.23 16.49
N ASN A 254 3.28 7.15 16.24
CA ASN A 254 3.22 5.97 17.10
C ASN A 254 3.55 6.35 18.56
N TYR A 255 2.82 5.82 19.50
CA TYR A 255 2.89 6.11 20.93
C TYR A 255 2.24 7.42 21.39
N PHE A 256 1.86 8.38 20.53
CA PHE A 256 1.23 9.64 20.96
C PHE A 256 0.12 9.42 21.99
N HIS A 257 -0.87 8.54 21.70
CA HIS A 257 -1.95 8.23 22.63
C HIS A 257 -1.49 7.58 23.94
N LYS A 258 -0.44 6.76 23.87
CA LYS A 258 0.11 6.08 25.04
C LYS A 258 0.78 7.07 25.98
N GLU A 259 1.49 8.05 25.43
CA GLU A 259 2.17 9.13 26.16
C GLU A 259 1.20 10.06 26.89
N GLN A 260 -0.04 10.20 26.38
CA GLN A 260 -1.08 11.04 26.99
C GLN A 260 -1.84 10.37 28.14
N ARG A 261 -1.55 9.10 28.46
CA ARG A 261 -2.22 8.41 29.56
C ARG A 261 -1.70 8.90 30.91
N PRO A 262 -2.54 9.19 31.91
CA PRO A 262 -2.12 9.70 33.22
C PRO A 262 -1.08 8.85 33.96
N ARG A 263 -1.08 7.54 33.69
CA ARG A 263 -0.14 6.58 34.31
C ARG A 263 0.97 6.12 33.36
N TYR A 264 1.22 6.86 32.27
CA TYR A 264 2.30 6.50 31.37
C TYR A 264 3.65 6.80 32.01
N THR A 265 4.45 5.77 32.16
CA THR A 265 5.84 5.88 32.57
C THR A 265 6.73 5.51 31.39
N PRO A 266 7.57 6.41 30.87
CA PRO A 266 8.50 6.10 29.80
C PRO A 266 9.46 4.97 30.26
N ASN A 267 9.76 4.04 29.39
CA ASN A 267 10.77 3.04 29.69
C ASN A 267 12.16 3.73 29.70
N PRO A 268 12.88 3.74 30.85
CA PRO A 268 14.16 4.45 30.99
C PRO A 268 15.26 3.93 30.06
N PHE A 269 15.06 2.74 29.51
CA PHE A 269 16.02 2.12 28.59
C PHE A 269 15.74 2.41 27.11
N HIS A 270 14.62 3.02 26.74
CA HIS A 270 14.39 3.43 25.36
C HIS A 270 15.30 4.59 24.97
N ALA A 271 15.76 4.61 23.70
CA ALA A 271 16.62 5.68 23.19
C ALA A 271 16.02 7.08 23.39
N GLU A 272 14.70 7.20 23.27
CA GLU A 272 13.93 8.45 23.45
C GLU A 272 13.97 8.96 24.93
N SER A 273 14.27 8.06 25.88
CA SER A 273 14.35 8.40 27.32
C SER A 273 15.78 8.68 27.79
N LEU A 274 16.77 8.44 26.94
CA LEU A 274 18.17 8.69 27.28
C LEU A 274 18.53 10.15 27.06
N HIS A 275 19.40 10.68 27.92
CA HIS A 275 19.92 12.04 27.73
C HIS A 275 20.81 12.10 26.49
N TYR A 276 20.57 13.06 25.62
CA TYR A 276 21.35 13.34 24.41
C TYR A 276 22.09 14.67 24.54
N ASN A 277 23.41 14.63 24.42
CA ASN A 277 24.24 15.82 24.32
C ASN A 277 24.40 16.17 22.82
N ALA A 278 23.72 17.24 22.41
CA ALA A 278 23.75 17.66 21.01
C ALA A 278 25.07 18.39 20.62
N GLY A 279 25.80 18.94 21.58
CA GLY A 279 27.08 19.64 21.34
C GLY A 279 28.21 18.68 21.00
N GLU A 280 28.25 17.51 21.63
CA GLU A 280 29.30 16.52 21.46
C GLU A 280 28.81 15.21 20.78
N ASP A 281 27.53 15.17 20.40
CA ASP A 281 26.87 14.09 19.66
C ASP A 281 27.03 12.70 20.31
N TYR A 282 26.64 12.59 21.59
CA TYR A 282 26.57 11.32 22.33
C TYR A 282 25.30 11.19 23.17
N TYR A 283 24.95 9.96 23.49
CA TYR A 283 23.89 9.62 24.46
C TYR A 283 24.51 9.19 25.78
N VAL A 284 23.80 9.41 26.87
CA VAL A 284 24.18 8.92 28.20
C VAL A 284 23.30 7.72 28.54
N CYS A 285 23.93 6.56 28.83
CA CYS A 285 23.20 5.37 29.26
C CYS A 285 22.71 5.51 30.72
N PRO A 286 21.75 4.68 31.20
CA PRO A 286 21.23 4.78 32.57
C PRO A 286 22.27 4.59 33.68
N MET A 287 23.48 4.08 33.35
CA MET A 287 24.63 3.98 34.25
C MET A 287 25.60 5.17 34.13
N GLY A 288 25.22 6.24 33.46
CA GLY A 288 26.05 7.44 33.28
C GLY A 288 27.19 7.31 32.26
N GLN A 289 27.27 6.22 31.50
CA GLN A 289 28.32 6.04 30.50
C GLN A 289 27.92 6.70 29.17
N HIS A 290 28.90 7.28 28.49
CA HIS A 290 28.72 7.83 27.15
C HIS A 290 28.52 6.71 26.12
N MET A 291 27.53 6.88 25.28
CA MET A 291 27.30 6.07 24.09
C MET A 291 27.72 6.93 22.89
N ASN A 292 28.90 6.69 22.37
CA ASN A 292 29.48 7.52 21.32
C ASN A 292 28.95 7.10 19.96
N ARG A 293 28.88 8.08 19.07
CA ARG A 293 28.48 7.85 17.68
C ARG A 293 29.50 6.94 16.98
N ILE A 294 29.00 5.88 16.30
CA ILE A 294 29.83 4.92 15.56
C ILE A 294 29.54 4.94 14.05
N GLY A 295 28.59 5.74 13.59
CA GLY A 295 28.25 5.86 12.18
C GLY A 295 26.76 6.14 11.94
N THR A 296 26.37 6.06 10.68
CA THR A 296 24.99 6.24 10.22
C THR A 296 24.56 5.02 9.43
N ARG A 297 23.36 4.54 9.70
CA ARG A 297 22.70 3.52 8.90
C ARG A 297 21.70 4.18 7.96
N ARG A 298 21.73 3.79 6.70
CA ARG A 298 20.78 4.21 5.68
C ARG A 298 19.91 3.04 5.30
N ASP A 299 18.61 3.22 5.42
CA ASP A 299 17.62 2.22 5.02
C ASP A 299 16.69 2.82 3.96
N LYS A 300 16.39 2.03 2.94
CA LYS A 300 15.43 2.42 1.89
C LYS A 300 14.06 1.87 2.25
N THR A 301 13.06 2.74 2.33
CA THR A 301 11.66 2.34 2.56
C THR A 301 11.06 1.69 1.30
N ALA A 302 9.88 1.10 1.43
CA ALA A 302 9.16 0.53 0.30
C ALA A 302 8.75 1.59 -0.76
N SER A 303 8.63 2.87 -0.37
CA SER A 303 8.43 3.99 -1.31
C SER A 303 9.69 4.43 -2.05
N GLY A 304 10.86 3.89 -1.66
CA GLY A 304 12.15 4.32 -2.18
C GLY A 304 12.79 5.47 -1.39
N TYR A 305 12.11 6.02 -0.38
CA TYR A 305 12.64 7.06 0.49
C TYR A 305 13.81 6.54 1.34
N ILE A 306 14.88 7.35 1.48
CA ILE A 306 16.06 6.98 2.27
C ILE A 306 15.94 7.61 3.66
N THR A 307 15.82 6.76 4.67
CA THR A 307 15.89 7.14 6.08
C THR A 307 17.31 7.02 6.60
N GLU A 308 17.72 7.95 7.46
CA GLU A 308 19.04 7.94 8.09
C GLU A 308 18.91 7.83 9.60
N SER A 309 19.54 6.82 10.18
CA SER A 309 19.59 6.60 11.62
C SER A 309 21.03 6.65 12.11
N ALA A 310 21.32 7.58 13.01
CA ALA A 310 22.61 7.65 13.69
C ALA A 310 22.73 6.48 14.67
N ARG A 311 23.89 5.85 14.73
CA ARG A 311 24.17 4.69 15.58
C ARG A 311 25.12 5.10 16.70
N TYR A 312 24.74 4.80 17.94
CA TYR A 312 25.53 5.11 19.12
C TYR A 312 25.80 3.82 19.92
N LYS A 313 27.03 3.62 20.35
CA LYS A 313 27.48 2.41 21.04
C LYS A 313 27.95 2.71 22.47
N GLY A 314 27.42 1.96 23.42
CA GLY A 314 27.89 1.97 24.81
C GLY A 314 29.30 1.39 24.92
N GLN A 315 30.05 1.80 25.95
CA GLN A 315 31.47 1.43 26.11
C GLN A 315 31.65 0.15 26.92
N ARG A 316 31.00 0.00 28.07
CA ARG A 316 31.16 -1.09 29.01
C ARG A 316 29.81 -1.66 29.44
N CYS A 317 29.27 -2.59 28.67
CA CYS A 317 28.02 -3.25 29.01
C CYS A 317 28.21 -4.64 29.61
N GLU A 318 29.40 -5.18 29.57
CA GLU A 318 29.77 -6.43 30.24
C GLU A 318 29.89 -6.20 31.75
N GLY A 319 29.31 -7.08 32.58
CA GLY A 319 29.23 -6.89 34.02
C GLY A 319 28.30 -5.77 34.53
N CYS A 320 27.59 -5.08 33.63
CA CYS A 320 26.68 -4.02 34.03
C CYS A 320 25.45 -4.56 34.79
N PRO A 321 25.14 -4.04 36.00
CA PRO A 321 24.03 -4.55 36.81
C PRO A 321 22.64 -4.35 36.13
N LEU A 322 22.51 -3.36 35.25
CA LEU A 322 21.28 -3.10 34.52
C LEU A 322 21.17 -3.89 33.22
N ARG A 323 22.16 -4.73 32.87
CA ARG A 323 22.21 -5.38 31.56
C ARG A 323 20.95 -6.16 31.23
N GLY A 324 20.43 -6.96 32.15
CA GLY A 324 19.23 -7.79 31.92
C GLY A 324 17.97 -7.01 31.55
N SER A 325 17.83 -5.80 32.10
CA SER A 325 16.71 -4.89 31.83
C SER A 325 16.97 -3.97 30.62
N CYS A 326 18.24 -3.57 30.44
CA CYS A 326 18.63 -2.61 29.40
C CYS A 326 18.85 -3.25 28.04
N PHE A 327 19.56 -4.38 27.99
CA PHE A 327 20.02 -4.99 26.74
C PHE A 327 20.37 -6.46 26.93
N LYS A 328 19.73 -7.36 26.18
CA LYS A 328 19.89 -8.82 26.35
C LYS A 328 20.90 -9.46 25.39
N ALA A 329 21.24 -8.79 24.25
CA ALA A 329 22.17 -9.36 23.27
C ALA A 329 23.63 -9.31 23.73
N ARG A 330 24.51 -10.06 23.08
CA ARG A 330 25.96 -10.09 23.36
C ARG A 330 26.61 -8.75 22.96
N GLY A 331 27.75 -8.43 23.65
CA GLY A 331 28.53 -7.23 23.37
C GLY A 331 27.95 -5.94 23.98
N ASN A 332 28.40 -4.80 23.51
CA ASN A 332 27.95 -3.48 23.95
C ASN A 332 26.64 -3.06 23.23
N ARG A 333 25.77 -2.40 23.98
CA ARG A 333 24.50 -1.91 23.45
C ARG A 333 24.72 -0.89 22.34
N ILE A 334 24.02 -1.07 21.22
CA ILE A 334 23.91 -0.09 20.15
C ILE A 334 22.47 0.40 20.11
N ILE A 335 22.27 1.71 20.03
CA ILE A 335 20.99 2.35 19.74
C ILE A 335 21.04 2.99 18.36
N GLU A 336 19.92 2.96 17.65
CA GLU A 336 19.72 3.62 16.36
C GLU A 336 18.69 4.72 16.55
N VAL A 337 19.04 5.94 16.18
CA VAL A 337 18.19 7.12 16.39
C VAL A 337 18.03 7.89 15.08
N ASN A 338 16.81 8.05 14.66
CA ASN A 338 16.47 8.94 13.55
C ASN A 338 16.13 10.32 14.10
N HIS A 339 17.11 11.23 14.05
CA HIS A 339 16.97 12.58 14.61
C HIS A 339 15.93 13.43 13.88
N ARG A 340 15.81 13.28 12.53
CA ARG A 340 14.80 14.00 11.74
C ARG A 340 13.39 13.58 12.12
N LEU A 341 13.14 12.26 12.18
CA LEU A 341 11.83 11.77 12.62
C LEU A 341 11.50 12.23 14.04
N ASN A 342 12.49 12.25 14.95
CA ASN A 342 12.28 12.71 16.33
C ASN A 342 11.98 14.22 16.38
N GLN A 343 12.56 15.02 15.49
CA GLN A 343 12.22 16.43 15.33
C GLN A 343 10.78 16.60 14.86
N TYR A 344 10.35 15.85 13.83
CA TYR A 344 8.96 15.86 13.36
C TYR A 344 7.98 15.42 14.44
N LYS A 345 8.30 14.38 15.21
CA LYS A 345 7.48 13.94 16.34
C LYS A 345 7.30 15.02 17.40
N ARG A 346 8.37 15.79 17.72
CA ARG A 346 8.28 16.92 18.67
C ARG A 346 7.36 18.01 18.16
N GLN A 347 7.54 18.44 16.90
CA GLN A 347 6.68 19.43 16.26
C GLN A 347 5.21 18.95 16.19
N ALA A 348 4.99 17.69 15.79
CA ALA A 348 3.66 17.10 15.78
C ALA A 348 3.04 17.06 17.19
N ARG A 349 3.83 16.74 18.22
CA ARG A 349 3.37 16.73 19.62
C ARG A 349 2.92 18.14 20.06
N GLU A 350 3.71 19.16 19.80
CA GLU A 350 3.39 20.56 20.13
C GLU A 350 2.08 20.98 19.45
N ARG A 351 1.95 20.74 18.13
CA ARG A 351 0.73 21.04 17.39
C ARG A 351 -0.48 20.25 17.91
N LEU A 352 -0.35 18.94 18.12
CA LEU A 352 -1.44 18.10 18.60
C LEU A 352 -1.91 18.43 20.02
N LEU A 353 -1.05 19.03 20.85
CA LEU A 353 -1.38 19.45 22.21
C LEU A 353 -1.85 20.91 22.29
N SER A 354 -1.73 21.70 21.22
CA SER A 354 -2.30 23.03 21.13
C SER A 354 -3.84 22.99 21.17
N GLU A 355 -4.47 24.10 21.45
CA GLU A 355 -5.93 24.24 21.46
C GLU A 355 -6.54 23.81 20.11
N GLU A 356 -5.92 24.22 19.01
CA GLU A 356 -6.30 23.83 17.67
C GLU A 356 -6.13 22.32 17.43
N GLY A 357 -5.01 21.73 17.87
CA GLY A 357 -4.76 20.31 17.79
C GLY A 357 -5.76 19.47 18.57
N ILE A 358 -6.20 19.93 19.74
CA ILE A 358 -7.26 19.29 20.53
C ILE A 358 -8.57 19.32 19.74
N ARG A 359 -8.92 20.45 19.12
CA ARG A 359 -10.10 20.60 18.27
C ARG A 359 -10.05 19.64 17.07
N HIS A 360 -8.93 19.57 16.33
CA HIS A 360 -8.78 18.67 15.18
C HIS A 360 -8.83 17.19 15.59
N ARG A 361 -8.20 16.82 16.70
CA ARG A 361 -8.26 15.44 17.23
C ARG A 361 -9.68 15.04 17.60
N GLY A 362 -10.47 15.94 18.21
CA GLY A 362 -11.87 15.71 18.52
C GLY A 362 -12.73 15.59 17.27
N ARG A 363 -12.51 16.47 16.30
CA ARG A 363 -13.24 16.44 15.01
C ARG A 363 -12.96 15.17 14.20
N ARG A 364 -11.75 14.65 14.25
CA ARG A 364 -11.40 13.45 13.48
C ARG A 364 -12.37 12.27 13.73
N CYS A 365 -12.81 12.06 14.97
CA CYS A 365 -13.77 10.98 15.31
C CYS A 365 -15.15 11.18 14.68
N ILE A 366 -15.52 12.41 14.36
CA ILE A 366 -16.83 12.73 13.75
C ILE A 366 -16.72 13.09 12.26
N GLU A 367 -15.52 13.18 11.73
CA GLU A 367 -15.27 13.41 10.30
C GLU A 367 -15.20 12.09 9.53
N PRO A 368 -14.05 11.45 9.28
CA PRO A 368 -14.03 10.23 8.46
C PRO A 368 -14.68 9.02 9.15
N GLU A 369 -14.53 8.88 10.47
CA GLU A 369 -15.08 7.71 11.19
C GLU A 369 -16.61 7.67 11.12
N ALA A 370 -17.28 8.83 11.27
CA ALA A 370 -18.74 8.89 11.13
C ALA A 370 -19.18 8.63 9.67
N VAL A 371 -18.42 9.11 8.69
CA VAL A 371 -18.69 8.81 7.26
C VAL A 371 -18.58 7.31 7.00
N PHE A 372 -17.53 6.65 7.50
CA PHE A 372 -17.41 5.19 7.39
C PHE A 372 -18.53 4.44 8.12
N GLY A 373 -18.95 4.93 9.27
CA GLY A 373 -20.10 4.38 10.00
C GLY A 373 -21.38 4.44 9.16
N GLN A 374 -21.68 5.61 8.58
CA GLN A 374 -22.85 5.77 7.71
C GLN A 374 -22.74 4.89 6.46
N MET A 375 -21.58 4.88 5.81
CA MET A 375 -21.31 4.08 4.62
C MET A 375 -21.54 2.58 4.88
N LYS A 376 -20.87 2.03 5.88
CA LYS A 376 -20.84 0.58 6.12
C LYS A 376 -22.09 0.03 6.82
N TYR A 377 -22.68 0.81 7.74
CA TYR A 377 -23.81 0.32 8.56
C TYR A 377 -25.14 0.84 8.04
N ASN A 378 -25.30 2.12 7.82
CA ASN A 378 -26.59 2.68 7.41
C ASN A 378 -26.90 2.48 5.92
N MET A 379 -25.85 2.47 5.06
CA MET A 379 -25.99 2.29 3.63
C MET A 379 -25.51 0.91 3.15
N ALA A 380 -25.07 0.04 4.06
CA ALA A 380 -24.62 -1.33 3.82
C ALA A 380 -23.52 -1.46 2.73
N TYR A 381 -22.73 -0.42 2.50
CA TYR A 381 -21.65 -0.41 1.52
C TYR A 381 -20.38 -1.04 2.13
N ARG A 382 -20.35 -2.38 2.22
CA ARG A 382 -19.26 -3.17 2.83
C ARG A 382 -18.46 -3.96 1.81
N ARG A 383 -18.98 -4.09 0.60
CA ARG A 383 -18.39 -4.87 -0.49
C ARG A 383 -18.65 -4.16 -1.81
N PHE A 384 -17.63 -4.11 -2.64
CA PHE A 384 -17.77 -3.58 -4.01
C PHE A 384 -18.63 -4.50 -4.88
N ARG A 385 -19.29 -3.91 -5.87
CA ARG A 385 -20.17 -4.62 -6.81
C ARG A 385 -19.45 -4.99 -8.12
N HIS A 386 -18.30 -4.39 -8.36
CA HIS A 386 -17.50 -4.55 -9.58
C HIS A 386 -16.14 -5.19 -9.25
N VAL A 387 -15.41 -5.57 -10.29
CA VAL A 387 -14.06 -6.17 -10.25
C VAL A 387 -13.14 -5.29 -11.09
N GLY A 388 -11.90 -5.12 -10.63
CA GLY A 388 -10.90 -4.24 -11.22
C GLY A 388 -10.94 -2.82 -10.65
N GLU A 389 -9.76 -2.24 -10.36
CA GLU A 389 -9.59 -0.95 -9.67
C GLU A 389 -10.39 0.17 -10.34
N ASP A 390 -10.35 0.26 -11.65
CA ASP A 390 -11.04 1.27 -12.42
C ASP A 390 -12.57 1.26 -12.23
N LYS A 391 -13.18 0.06 -12.31
CA LYS A 391 -14.64 -0.08 -12.16
C LYS A 391 -15.06 0.11 -10.70
N VAL A 392 -14.21 -0.29 -9.76
CA VAL A 392 -14.43 -0.11 -8.33
C VAL A 392 -14.29 1.37 -7.97
N THR A 393 -13.36 2.10 -8.57
CA THR A 393 -13.22 3.56 -8.41
C THR A 393 -14.46 4.29 -8.90
N MET A 394 -14.99 3.91 -10.05
CA MET A 394 -16.24 4.47 -10.59
C MET A 394 -17.45 4.15 -9.68
N ASP A 395 -17.57 2.91 -9.19
CA ASP A 395 -18.62 2.50 -8.24
C ASP A 395 -18.60 3.36 -6.96
N PHE A 396 -17.38 3.62 -6.43
CA PHE A 396 -17.24 4.49 -5.26
C PHE A 396 -17.51 5.97 -5.57
N ALA A 397 -17.16 6.46 -6.77
CA ALA A 397 -17.48 7.83 -7.19
C ALA A 397 -19.00 8.09 -7.17
N PHE A 398 -19.79 7.17 -7.72
CA PHE A 398 -21.26 7.25 -7.63
C PHE A 398 -21.76 7.25 -6.18
N PHE A 399 -21.18 6.40 -5.36
CA PHE A 399 -21.52 6.38 -3.93
C PHE A 399 -21.22 7.72 -3.26
N ALA A 400 -20.03 8.29 -3.48
CA ALA A 400 -19.60 9.56 -2.89
C ALA A 400 -20.49 10.74 -3.34
N ILE A 401 -20.86 10.78 -4.62
CA ILE A 401 -21.82 11.77 -5.17
C ILE A 401 -23.16 11.65 -4.43
N ALA A 402 -23.75 10.45 -4.38
CA ALA A 402 -25.04 10.23 -3.73
C ALA A 402 -24.98 10.54 -2.23
N PHE A 403 -23.90 10.18 -1.55
CA PHE A 403 -23.65 10.46 -0.14
C PHE A 403 -23.63 11.97 0.12
N ASN A 404 -22.85 12.72 -0.67
CA ASN A 404 -22.71 14.18 -0.54
C ASN A 404 -24.04 14.90 -0.82
N ILE A 405 -24.78 14.52 -1.86
CA ILE A 405 -26.11 15.07 -2.18
C ILE A 405 -27.08 14.81 -1.01
N LYS A 406 -27.17 13.57 -0.53
CA LYS A 406 -28.03 13.23 0.60
C LYS A 406 -27.70 14.07 1.84
N LYS A 407 -26.43 14.29 2.13
CA LYS A 407 -25.98 15.09 3.26
C LYS A 407 -26.30 16.56 3.07
N MET A 408 -26.06 17.11 1.90
CA MET A 408 -26.42 18.47 1.53
C MET A 408 -27.92 18.73 1.72
N CYS A 409 -28.76 17.83 1.20
CA CYS A 409 -30.21 17.90 1.38
C CYS A 409 -30.64 17.88 2.85
N ALA A 410 -29.99 17.04 3.67
CA ALA A 410 -30.29 16.98 5.10
C ALA A 410 -29.91 18.29 5.83
N ARG A 411 -28.79 18.92 5.47
CA ARG A 411 -28.38 20.22 6.04
C ARG A 411 -29.32 21.36 5.62
N LEU A 412 -29.72 21.40 4.35
CA LEU A 412 -30.64 22.41 3.82
C LEU A 412 -32.02 22.31 4.51
N ARG A 413 -32.55 21.11 4.71
CA ARG A 413 -33.79 20.90 5.47
C ARG A 413 -33.71 21.42 6.88
N LYS A 414 -32.59 21.18 7.60
CA LYS A 414 -32.38 21.69 8.95
C LYS A 414 -32.27 23.21 9.00
N ALA A 415 -31.78 23.83 7.92
CA ALA A 415 -31.63 25.29 7.83
C ALA A 415 -32.94 26.00 7.37
N GLY A 416 -34.03 25.27 7.14
CA GLY A 416 -35.30 25.83 6.67
C GLY A 416 -35.25 26.42 5.26
N LYS A 417 -34.20 26.10 4.49
CA LYS A 417 -34.03 26.62 3.11
C LYS A 417 -34.83 25.76 2.12
N GLU A 418 -35.53 26.41 1.18
CA GLU A 418 -36.28 25.71 0.14
C GLU A 418 -35.32 24.91 -0.76
N LEU A 419 -35.46 23.59 -0.69
CA LEU A 419 -34.66 22.62 -1.44
C LEU A 419 -34.81 22.75 -2.96
N ILE A 420 -35.94 23.24 -3.43
CA ILE A 420 -36.33 23.23 -4.85
C ILE A 420 -35.48 24.19 -5.69
N THR A 421 -35.19 25.37 -5.19
CA THR A 421 -34.44 26.39 -5.92
C THR A 421 -32.96 26.05 -6.03
N LEU A 422 -32.40 25.49 -4.97
CA LEU A 422 -30.96 25.14 -4.94
C LEU A 422 -30.69 23.85 -5.72
N ALA A 423 -31.57 22.85 -5.64
CA ALA A 423 -31.47 21.64 -6.44
C ALA A 423 -31.53 21.94 -7.94
N LYS A 424 -32.43 22.81 -8.36
CA LYS A 424 -32.49 23.26 -9.76
C LYS A 424 -31.20 23.93 -10.22
N SER A 425 -30.60 24.83 -9.44
CA SER A 425 -29.37 25.51 -9.84
C SER A 425 -28.16 24.55 -9.91
N ILE A 426 -28.11 23.57 -9.03
CA ILE A 426 -27.03 22.54 -9.01
C ILE A 426 -27.20 21.59 -10.19
N PHE A 427 -28.42 21.09 -10.44
CA PHE A 427 -28.68 20.22 -11.59
C PHE A 427 -28.45 20.94 -12.93
N ILE A 428 -28.85 22.19 -13.04
CA ILE A 428 -28.64 23.01 -14.26
C ILE A 428 -27.12 23.25 -14.43
N GLY A 429 -26.38 23.58 -13.37
CA GLY A 429 -24.93 23.78 -13.42
C GLY A 429 -24.17 22.51 -13.84
N LEU A 430 -24.51 21.36 -13.25
CA LEU A 430 -23.93 20.07 -13.62
C LEU A 430 -24.29 19.64 -15.05
N PHE A 431 -25.52 19.93 -15.50
CA PHE A 431 -25.97 19.59 -16.85
C PHE A 431 -25.33 20.48 -17.93
N ILE A 432 -25.13 21.77 -17.64
CA ILE A 432 -24.48 22.71 -18.57
C ILE A 432 -22.99 22.36 -18.70
N THR A 433 -22.30 21.96 -17.60
CA THR A 433 -20.90 21.54 -17.67
C THR A 433 -20.72 20.23 -18.43
N CYS A 434 -21.66 19.28 -18.33
CA CYS A 434 -21.64 18.05 -19.14
C CYS A 434 -21.96 18.27 -20.63
N LEU A 435 -22.59 19.40 -21.01
CA LEU A 435 -22.91 19.73 -22.38
C LEU A 435 -21.87 20.61 -23.09
N LEU A 436 -20.97 21.24 -22.33
CA LEU A 436 -19.91 22.12 -22.83
C LEU A 436 -18.55 21.42 -22.97
N TYR A 437 -18.45 20.17 -22.57
CA TYR A 437 -17.30 19.25 -22.79
C TYR A 437 -17.79 17.99 -23.53
#